data_e4affa7b6a07e45a2a5a72206e1eaffa
#
_entry.id   e4affa7b6a07e45a2a5a72206e1eaffa
#
_cell.length_a   1.000
_cell.length_b   1.000
_cell.length_c   1.000
_cell.angle_alpha   90.00
_cell.angle_beta   90.00
_cell.angle_gamma   90.00
#
_symmetry.space_group_name_H-M   'P 1'
#
loop_
_entity.id
_entity.type
_entity.pdbx_description
1 polymer ?
#
loop_
_entity_poly.entity_id
_entity_poly.type
_entity_poly.pdbx_seq_one_letter_code
_entity_poly.pdbx_strand_id
1 'polypeptide(L)'
;FALCFCLLAAVALPVVAQSAGYTKLNVKGRVQLEVPGDWTISDAEQRKRVKELAEKVTGVVAEHVASLSVQSYPAPSRVFVRVSFIPMEPPITQADVRQEVQANKQQVLKDLADTWREEAPTMWAGLAKNGVKEVGRASVAVEPLGGQLALIIRYARTSTANPAETMRVTQYHVPLGAEKALITLSYIESDPQA
;
A
#
# COMPACT_ATOMS: atom_id res chain seq x y z
N PHE A 1 -62.52 -14.04 -31.99
CA PHE A 1 -61.05 -13.98 -31.99
C PHE A 1 -60.58 -13.43 -30.64
N ALA A 2 -60.15 -14.36 -29.74
CA ALA A 2 -59.63 -14.01 -28.43
C ALA A 2 -58.08 -14.02 -28.51
N LEU A 3 -57.43 -12.87 -28.37
CA LEU A 3 -55.99 -12.77 -28.23
C LEU A 3 -55.62 -12.98 -26.77
N CYS A 4 -54.96 -14.11 -26.49
CA CYS A 4 -54.36 -14.43 -25.20
C CYS A 4 -53.00 -13.74 -25.08
N PHE A 5 -52.87 -12.69 -24.27
CA PHE A 5 -51.62 -12.02 -23.97
C PHE A 5 -50.96 -12.75 -22.79
N CYS A 6 -49.96 -13.59 -23.06
CA CYS A 6 -49.13 -14.15 -22.02
C CYS A 6 -48.10 -13.09 -21.54
N LEU A 7 -48.34 -12.52 -20.36
CA LEU A 7 -47.37 -11.72 -19.63
C LEU A 7 -46.29 -12.67 -19.04
N LEU A 8 -45.14 -12.71 -19.65
CA LEU A 8 -43.93 -13.29 -19.04
C LEU A 8 -43.42 -12.31 -17.97
N ALA A 9 -43.72 -12.57 -16.72
CA ALA A 9 -43.08 -11.88 -15.60
C ALA A 9 -41.66 -12.41 -15.47
N ALA A 10 -40.68 -11.64 -15.93
CA ALA A 10 -39.27 -11.89 -15.65
C ALA A 10 -39.02 -11.65 -14.15
N VAL A 11 -38.92 -12.73 -13.38
CA VAL A 11 -38.48 -12.68 -11.99
C VAL A 11 -36.96 -12.40 -12.01
N ALA A 12 -36.63 -11.14 -11.83
CA ALA A 12 -35.22 -10.75 -11.53
C ALA A 12 -34.89 -11.32 -10.15
N LEU A 13 -34.17 -12.42 -10.12
CA LEU A 13 -33.57 -12.92 -8.89
C LEU A 13 -32.54 -11.87 -8.42
N PRO A 14 -32.60 -11.41 -7.16
CA PRO A 14 -31.55 -10.56 -6.63
C PRO A 14 -30.24 -11.37 -6.66
N VAL A 15 -29.27 -10.91 -7.42
CA VAL A 15 -27.88 -11.36 -7.28
C VAL A 15 -27.47 -10.91 -5.89
N VAL A 16 -27.53 -11.79 -4.92
CA VAL A 16 -26.91 -11.60 -3.60
C VAL A 16 -25.41 -11.58 -3.88
N ALA A 17 -24.85 -10.39 -3.98
CA ALA A 17 -23.41 -10.23 -3.92
C ALA A 17 -22.99 -10.84 -2.57
N GLN A 18 -22.40 -12.04 -2.63
CA GLN A 18 -21.74 -12.61 -1.46
C GLN A 18 -20.66 -11.59 -1.08
N SER A 19 -20.85 -10.93 0.07
CA SER A 19 -19.81 -10.11 0.66
C SER A 19 -18.63 -11.05 0.88
N ALA A 20 -17.58 -10.89 0.10
CA ALA A 20 -16.33 -11.62 0.32
C ALA A 20 -15.92 -11.35 1.78
N GLY A 21 -15.89 -12.40 2.60
CA GLY A 21 -15.48 -12.27 4.00
C GLY A 21 -14.06 -11.71 4.04
N TYR A 22 -13.70 -11.07 5.16
CA TYR A 22 -12.33 -10.61 5.35
C TYR A 22 -11.44 -11.74 5.86
N THR A 23 -10.22 -11.80 5.37
CA THR A 23 -9.16 -12.69 5.86
C THR A 23 -8.23 -11.92 6.78
N LYS A 24 -8.05 -12.43 8.01
CA LYS A 24 -7.10 -11.88 8.97
C LYS A 24 -5.71 -12.44 8.69
N LEU A 25 -4.76 -11.56 8.47
CA LEU A 25 -3.36 -11.89 8.22
C LEU A 25 -2.50 -11.43 9.39
N ASN A 26 -1.70 -12.33 9.93
CA ASN A 26 -0.72 -12.03 10.97
C ASN A 26 0.70 -12.09 10.37
N VAL A 27 1.39 -10.96 10.34
CA VAL A 27 2.72 -10.85 9.78
C VAL A 27 3.74 -10.84 10.91
N LYS A 28 4.42 -11.97 11.09
CA LYS A 28 5.46 -12.20 12.12
C LYS A 28 5.00 -11.87 13.57
N GLY A 29 3.71 -12.01 13.88
CA GLY A 29 3.18 -11.68 15.20
C GLY A 29 3.17 -10.19 15.56
N ARG A 30 3.51 -9.29 14.62
CA ARG A 30 3.71 -7.86 14.90
C ARG A 30 2.73 -6.94 14.18
N VAL A 31 2.28 -7.32 13.00
CA VAL A 31 1.30 -6.58 12.21
C VAL A 31 0.12 -7.48 11.91
N GLN A 32 -1.07 -7.01 12.20
CA GLN A 32 -2.32 -7.66 11.83
C GLN A 32 -3.04 -6.81 10.79
N LEU A 33 -3.49 -7.43 9.72
CA LEU A 33 -4.24 -6.82 8.65
C LEU A 33 -5.51 -7.63 8.37
N GLU A 34 -6.57 -6.96 7.98
CA GLU A 34 -7.76 -7.59 7.41
C GLU A 34 -7.84 -7.19 5.93
N VAL A 35 -7.91 -8.17 5.06
CA VAL A 35 -8.02 -7.96 3.61
C VAL A 35 -9.23 -8.72 3.08
N PRO A 36 -9.87 -8.29 2.00
CA PRO A 36 -10.92 -9.06 1.35
C PRO A 36 -10.46 -10.49 1.06
N GLY A 37 -11.32 -11.47 1.32
CA GLY A 37 -10.98 -12.88 1.29
C GLY A 37 -10.67 -13.42 -0.10
N ASP A 38 -11.04 -12.69 -1.15
CA ASP A 38 -10.76 -12.96 -2.55
C ASP A 38 -9.42 -12.39 -3.04
N TRP A 39 -8.71 -11.61 -2.19
CA TRP A 39 -7.42 -11.05 -2.58
C TRP A 39 -6.33 -12.12 -2.62
N THR A 40 -5.43 -11.98 -3.59
CA THR A 40 -4.30 -12.90 -3.77
C THR A 40 -3.16 -12.55 -2.83
N ILE A 41 -2.74 -13.53 -2.02
CA ILE A 41 -1.56 -13.42 -1.16
C ILE A 41 -0.38 -14.06 -1.88
N SER A 42 0.68 -13.27 -2.12
CA SER A 42 1.90 -13.77 -2.75
C SER A 42 2.67 -14.69 -1.81
N ASP A 43 3.11 -15.83 -2.31
CA ASP A 43 4.02 -16.73 -1.58
C ASP A 43 5.44 -16.14 -1.48
N ALA A 44 6.34 -16.81 -0.77
CA ALA A 44 7.71 -16.32 -0.53
C ALA A 44 8.51 -16.22 -1.83
N GLU A 45 8.34 -17.17 -2.74
CA GLU A 45 9.05 -17.20 -4.02
C GLU A 45 8.56 -16.10 -4.96
N GLN A 46 7.25 -15.89 -5.03
CA GLN A 46 6.67 -14.78 -5.79
C GLN A 46 7.17 -13.43 -5.27
N ARG A 47 7.22 -13.23 -3.94
CA ARG A 47 7.76 -11.98 -3.35
C ARG A 47 9.23 -11.77 -3.71
N LYS A 48 10.04 -12.84 -3.72
CA LYS A 48 11.44 -12.78 -4.12
C LYS A 48 11.58 -12.39 -5.60
N ARG A 49 10.81 -13.04 -6.49
CA ARG A 49 10.79 -12.71 -7.93
C ARG A 49 10.37 -11.25 -8.19
N VAL A 50 9.35 -10.77 -7.47
CA VAL A 50 8.89 -9.36 -7.59
C VAL A 50 9.99 -8.41 -7.14
N LYS A 51 10.73 -8.72 -6.06
CA LYS A 51 11.87 -7.93 -5.62
C LYS A 51 12.94 -7.87 -6.71
N GLU A 52 13.40 -9.02 -7.20
CA GLU A 52 14.43 -9.13 -8.23
C GLU A 52 14.04 -8.39 -9.52
N LEU A 53 12.78 -8.51 -9.93
CA LEU A 53 12.26 -7.77 -11.08
C LEU A 53 12.26 -6.27 -10.83
N ALA A 54 11.79 -5.83 -9.67
CA ALA A 54 11.79 -4.41 -9.31
C ALA A 54 13.20 -3.82 -9.30
N GLU A 55 14.18 -4.52 -8.74
CA GLU A 55 15.59 -4.11 -8.75
C GLU A 55 16.15 -4.00 -10.16
N LYS A 56 15.88 -5.00 -11.00
CA LYS A 56 16.30 -5.00 -12.41
C LYS A 56 15.69 -3.84 -13.20
N VAL A 57 14.42 -3.55 -12.93
CA VAL A 57 13.65 -2.51 -13.63
C VAL A 57 14.03 -1.12 -13.14
N THR A 58 14.16 -0.91 -11.84
CA THR A 58 14.42 0.42 -11.26
C THR A 58 15.91 0.73 -11.09
N GLY A 59 16.76 -0.29 -11.04
CA GLY A 59 18.17 -0.16 -10.67
C GLY A 59 18.37 0.19 -9.19
N VAL A 60 17.31 0.15 -8.38
CA VAL A 60 17.35 0.39 -6.94
C VAL A 60 17.33 -0.95 -6.23
N VAL A 61 18.40 -1.25 -5.49
CA VAL A 61 18.49 -2.49 -4.70
C VAL A 61 17.58 -2.34 -3.48
N ALA A 62 16.55 -3.20 -3.39
CA ALA A 62 15.74 -3.29 -2.19
C ALA A 62 16.47 -4.18 -1.17
N GLU A 63 16.84 -3.61 -0.04
CA GLU A 63 17.59 -4.34 1.00
C GLU A 63 16.82 -5.56 1.55
N HIS A 64 15.50 -5.50 1.54
CA HIS A 64 14.66 -6.54 2.16
C HIS A 64 13.56 -7.05 1.23
N VAL A 65 13.30 -8.36 1.32
CA VAL A 65 12.10 -8.96 0.71
C VAL A 65 10.89 -8.63 1.60
N ALA A 66 9.78 -8.26 0.99
CA ALA A 66 8.53 -8.06 1.74
C ALA A 66 8.14 -9.32 2.52
N SER A 67 7.75 -9.14 3.78
CA SER A 67 7.25 -10.22 4.63
C SER A 67 5.83 -10.64 4.25
N LEU A 68 5.05 -9.70 3.69
CA LEU A 68 3.73 -9.92 3.10
C LEU A 68 3.58 -9.09 1.83
N SER A 69 2.92 -9.66 0.83
CA SER A 69 2.42 -8.92 -0.34
C SER A 69 1.04 -9.47 -0.70
N VAL A 70 0.05 -8.60 -0.77
CA VAL A 70 -1.33 -8.92 -1.10
C VAL A 70 -1.78 -8.00 -2.23
N GLN A 71 -2.60 -8.50 -3.10
CA GLN A 71 -3.12 -7.72 -4.22
C GLN A 71 -4.58 -8.04 -4.50
N SER A 72 -5.33 -7.05 -4.96
CA SER A 72 -6.73 -7.22 -5.32
C SER A 72 -6.91 -8.18 -6.48
N TYR A 73 -8.07 -8.85 -6.50
CA TYR A 73 -8.56 -9.70 -7.58
C TYR A 73 -9.86 -9.08 -8.15
N PRO A 74 -10.20 -9.22 -9.44
CA PRO A 74 -9.44 -9.95 -10.47
C PRO A 74 -8.24 -9.16 -11.01
N ALA A 75 -7.40 -9.84 -11.80
CA ALA A 75 -6.31 -9.21 -12.54
C ALA A 75 -6.87 -8.35 -13.71
N PRO A 76 -6.19 -7.22 -14.06
CA PRO A 76 -4.99 -6.70 -13.42
C PRO A 76 -5.29 -6.11 -12.05
N SER A 77 -4.48 -6.50 -11.05
CA SER A 77 -4.66 -6.00 -9.68
C SER A 77 -4.52 -4.49 -9.61
N ARG A 78 -5.44 -3.85 -8.93
CA ARG A 78 -5.52 -2.39 -8.84
C ARG A 78 -5.19 -1.85 -7.45
N VAL A 79 -5.20 -2.73 -6.45
CA VAL A 79 -4.82 -2.42 -5.08
C VAL A 79 -3.73 -3.39 -4.64
N PHE A 80 -2.69 -2.85 -3.99
CA PHE A 80 -1.55 -3.62 -3.49
C PHE A 80 -1.26 -3.23 -2.06
N VAL A 81 -1.09 -4.22 -1.19
CA VAL A 81 -0.60 -4.05 0.18
C VAL A 81 0.69 -4.82 0.34
N ARG A 82 1.70 -4.17 0.89
CA ARG A 82 2.99 -4.79 1.16
C ARG A 82 3.44 -4.45 2.58
N VAL A 83 3.97 -5.43 3.29
CA VAL A 83 4.55 -5.24 4.63
C VAL A 83 6.00 -5.72 4.61
N SER A 84 6.90 -4.86 5.05
CA SER A 84 8.32 -5.17 5.26
C SER A 84 8.73 -4.78 6.67
N PHE A 85 9.71 -5.48 7.25
CA PHE A 85 10.36 -5.06 8.48
C PHE A 85 11.78 -4.64 8.14
N ILE A 86 12.13 -3.43 8.53
CA ILE A 86 13.41 -2.78 8.19
C ILE A 86 14.14 -2.48 9.48
N PRO A 87 15.39 -2.95 9.66
CA PRO A 87 16.20 -2.60 10.82
C PRO A 87 16.32 -1.09 11.00
N MET A 88 16.42 -0.67 12.25
CA MET A 88 16.60 0.74 12.64
C MET A 88 17.78 0.88 13.59
N GLU A 89 18.70 1.76 13.23
CA GLU A 89 19.84 2.16 14.05
C GLU A 89 19.95 3.70 14.07
N PRO A 90 19.81 4.32 15.24
CA PRO A 90 19.47 3.72 16.55
C PRO A 90 18.02 3.18 16.60
N PRO A 91 17.74 2.24 17.54
CA PRO A 91 16.39 1.78 17.79
C PRO A 91 15.47 2.95 18.19
N ILE A 92 14.25 2.98 17.65
CA ILE A 92 13.23 3.98 17.99
C ILE A 92 11.96 3.26 18.45
N THR A 93 11.52 3.55 19.65
CA THR A 93 10.31 2.96 20.22
C THR A 93 9.07 3.84 19.95
N GLN A 94 7.89 3.28 20.20
CA GLN A 94 6.64 4.05 20.16
C GLN A 94 6.56 5.11 21.28
N ALA A 95 7.27 4.91 22.38
CA ALA A 95 7.37 5.90 23.45
C ALA A 95 8.16 7.12 22.96
N ASP A 96 9.29 6.89 22.30
CA ASP A 96 10.12 7.96 21.74
C ASP A 96 9.32 8.78 20.72
N VAL A 97 8.62 8.10 19.78
CA VAL A 97 7.77 8.78 18.79
C VAL A 97 6.69 9.63 19.46
N ARG A 98 6.00 9.09 20.48
CA ARG A 98 4.97 9.87 21.19
C ARG A 98 5.56 11.09 21.91
N GLN A 99 6.70 10.91 22.53
CA GLN A 99 7.40 12.01 23.21
C GLN A 99 7.78 13.12 22.24
N GLU A 100 8.41 12.78 21.11
CA GLU A 100 8.81 13.75 20.07
C GLU A 100 7.60 14.46 19.47
N VAL A 101 6.54 13.72 19.12
CA VAL A 101 5.31 14.29 18.57
C VAL A 101 4.61 15.22 19.59
N GLN A 102 4.62 14.88 20.88
CA GLN A 102 4.06 15.73 21.92
C GLN A 102 4.91 16.98 22.14
N ALA A 103 6.23 16.86 22.08
CA ALA A 103 7.15 17.97 22.25
C ALA A 103 7.09 18.96 21.09
N ASN A 104 7.17 18.47 19.86
CA ASN A 104 7.15 19.31 18.67
C ASN A 104 6.70 18.56 17.39
N LYS A 105 5.40 18.37 17.22
CA LYS A 105 4.84 17.71 16.03
C LYS A 105 5.29 18.37 14.72
N GLN A 106 5.44 19.70 14.69
CA GLN A 106 5.85 20.38 13.45
C GLN A 106 7.29 20.04 13.05
N GLN A 107 8.17 19.90 14.02
CA GLN A 107 9.55 19.47 13.75
C GLN A 107 9.59 18.04 13.21
N VAL A 108 8.84 17.11 13.83
CA VAL A 108 8.74 15.73 13.35
C VAL A 108 8.24 15.67 11.90
N LEU A 109 7.22 16.45 11.56
CA LEU A 109 6.70 16.53 10.19
C LEU A 109 7.73 17.14 9.23
N LYS A 110 8.46 18.17 9.68
CA LYS A 110 9.53 18.76 8.87
C LYS A 110 10.64 17.76 8.60
N ASP A 111 11.13 17.06 9.61
CA ASP A 111 12.20 16.06 9.48
C ASP A 111 11.79 14.92 8.55
N LEU A 112 10.55 14.45 8.67
CA LEU A 112 9.99 13.44 7.75
C LEU A 112 9.92 13.95 6.30
N ALA A 113 9.54 15.20 6.11
CA ALA A 113 9.48 15.82 4.78
C ALA A 113 10.88 16.03 4.18
N ASP A 114 11.85 16.37 5.02
CA ASP A 114 13.25 16.56 4.60
C ASP A 114 13.86 15.19 4.22
N THR A 115 13.68 14.16 5.03
CA THR A 115 14.10 12.79 4.70
C THR A 115 13.49 12.33 3.37
N TRP A 116 12.19 12.54 3.17
CA TRP A 116 11.56 12.21 1.88
C TRP A 116 12.21 12.98 0.71
N ARG A 117 12.50 14.27 0.90
CA ARG A 117 13.11 15.11 -0.15
C ARG A 117 14.52 14.64 -0.53
N GLU A 118 15.24 14.05 0.41
CA GLU A 118 16.58 13.48 0.18
C GLU A 118 16.50 12.11 -0.52
N GLU A 119 15.57 11.25 -0.13
CA GLU A 119 15.45 9.87 -0.65
C GLU A 119 14.68 9.78 -1.99
N ALA A 120 13.64 10.60 -2.15
CA ALA A 120 12.74 10.53 -3.30
C ALA A 120 13.44 10.67 -4.68
N PRO A 121 14.45 11.53 -4.87
CA PRO A 121 15.13 11.66 -6.17
C PRO A 121 15.72 10.36 -6.69
N THR A 122 16.32 9.53 -5.82
CA THR A 122 16.87 8.22 -6.18
C THR A 122 15.76 7.26 -6.64
N MET A 123 14.66 7.23 -5.91
CA MET A 123 13.49 6.43 -6.28
C MET A 123 12.90 6.90 -7.63
N TRP A 124 12.73 8.22 -7.80
CA TRP A 124 12.17 8.79 -9.03
C TRP A 124 13.06 8.54 -10.24
N ALA A 125 14.39 8.67 -10.10
CA ALA A 125 15.34 8.36 -11.17
C ALA A 125 15.26 6.89 -11.61
N GLY A 126 15.06 5.97 -10.68
CA GLY A 126 14.83 4.56 -10.97
C GLY A 126 13.51 4.33 -11.72
N LEU A 127 12.41 4.89 -11.22
CA LEU A 127 11.08 4.73 -11.80
C LEU A 127 10.96 5.38 -13.18
N ALA A 128 11.62 6.51 -13.41
CA ALA A 128 11.61 7.24 -14.69
C ALA A 128 12.19 6.41 -15.86
N LYS A 129 13.11 5.49 -15.60
CA LYS A 129 13.65 4.56 -16.60
C LYS A 129 12.56 3.69 -17.24
N ASN A 130 11.43 3.53 -16.54
CA ASN A 130 10.26 2.76 -16.98
C ASN A 130 9.07 3.66 -17.35
N GLY A 131 9.31 4.94 -17.61
CA GLY A 131 8.28 5.90 -17.99
C GLY A 131 7.34 6.32 -16.87
N VAL A 132 7.60 5.90 -15.62
CA VAL A 132 6.79 6.32 -14.45
C VAL A 132 7.17 7.74 -14.06
N LYS A 133 6.15 8.58 -13.86
CA LYS A 133 6.32 9.98 -13.49
C LYS A 133 5.64 10.25 -12.15
N GLU A 134 6.22 11.15 -11.37
CA GLU A 134 5.55 11.72 -10.19
C GLU A 134 4.31 12.51 -10.62
N VAL A 135 3.24 12.43 -9.81
CA VAL A 135 2.00 13.16 -10.00
C VAL A 135 1.73 14.00 -8.75
N GLY A 136 1.74 15.32 -8.91
CA GLY A 136 1.55 16.25 -7.80
C GLY A 136 2.73 16.30 -6.84
N ARG A 137 2.46 16.62 -5.58
CA ARG A 137 3.45 16.71 -4.52
C ARG A 137 3.20 15.65 -3.45
N ALA A 138 4.26 15.10 -2.90
CA ALA A 138 4.16 14.25 -1.73
C ALA A 138 3.72 15.05 -0.49
N SER A 139 3.06 14.36 0.43
CA SER A 139 2.68 14.91 1.74
C SER A 139 3.10 13.97 2.85
N VAL A 140 3.31 14.53 4.05
CA VAL A 140 3.69 13.79 5.23
C VAL A 140 2.68 14.02 6.35
N ALA A 141 2.50 13.00 7.20
CA ALA A 141 1.62 13.07 8.35
C ALA A 141 2.13 12.19 9.49
N VAL A 142 1.61 12.43 10.70
CA VAL A 142 1.70 11.51 11.84
C VAL A 142 0.30 11.22 12.30
N GLU A 143 -0.10 9.94 12.22
CA GLU A 143 -1.46 9.49 12.51
C GLU A 143 -1.45 8.18 13.30
N PRO A 144 -2.49 7.91 14.09
CA PRO A 144 -2.63 6.62 14.76
C PRO A 144 -2.96 5.52 13.74
N LEU A 145 -2.32 4.36 13.91
CA LEU A 145 -2.56 3.15 13.15
C LEU A 145 -2.50 1.94 14.09
N GLY A 146 -3.64 1.28 14.35
CA GLY A 146 -3.71 0.10 15.22
C GLY A 146 -3.19 0.34 16.65
N GLY A 147 -3.44 1.53 17.21
CA GLY A 147 -2.97 1.91 18.57
C GLY A 147 -1.51 2.38 18.63
N GLN A 148 -0.79 2.37 17.51
CA GLN A 148 0.57 2.91 17.37
C GLN A 148 0.52 4.24 16.63
N LEU A 149 1.59 5.06 16.72
CA LEU A 149 1.78 6.20 15.82
C LEU A 149 2.56 5.74 14.58
N ALA A 150 2.06 6.09 13.42
CA ALA A 150 2.73 5.91 12.14
C ALA A 150 3.20 7.26 11.60
N LEU A 151 4.43 7.31 11.10
CA LEU A 151 4.94 8.36 10.26
C LEU A 151 4.54 8.02 8.83
N ILE A 152 3.83 8.93 8.17
CA ILE A 152 3.15 8.63 6.90
C ILE A 152 3.70 9.49 5.79
N ILE A 153 4.00 8.87 4.66
CA ILE A 153 4.35 9.53 3.41
C ILE A 153 3.31 9.15 2.37
N ARG A 154 2.68 10.14 1.75
CA ARG A 154 1.71 9.95 0.66
C ARG A 154 2.23 10.60 -0.59
N TYR A 155 2.25 9.87 -1.69
CA TYR A 155 2.61 10.40 -3.00
C TYR A 155 1.79 9.71 -4.11
N ALA A 156 1.83 10.29 -5.29
CA ALA A 156 1.19 9.70 -6.46
C ALA A 156 2.17 9.62 -7.62
N ARG A 157 1.95 8.63 -8.47
CA ARG A 157 2.74 8.40 -9.68
C ARG A 157 1.85 7.85 -10.78
N THR A 158 2.33 7.90 -12.01
CA THR A 158 1.67 7.16 -13.09
C THR A 158 1.80 5.65 -12.84
N SER A 159 0.81 4.88 -13.30
CA SER A 159 0.87 3.41 -13.25
C SER A 159 1.93 2.88 -14.21
N THR A 160 2.64 1.81 -13.82
CA THR A 160 3.55 1.09 -14.72
C THR A 160 2.83 0.30 -15.80
N ALA A 161 1.61 -0.15 -15.51
CA ALA A 161 0.79 -0.92 -16.45
C ALA A 161 0.08 -0.04 -17.46
N ASN A 162 -0.36 1.16 -17.03
CA ASN A 162 -1.04 2.12 -17.88
C ASN A 162 -0.63 3.56 -17.48
N PRO A 163 0.23 4.24 -18.26
CA PRO A 163 0.71 5.58 -17.93
C PRO A 163 -0.38 6.66 -17.87
N ALA A 164 -1.58 6.40 -18.37
CA ALA A 164 -2.71 7.30 -18.25
C ALA A 164 -3.41 7.22 -16.88
N GLU A 165 -3.12 6.18 -16.10
CA GLU A 165 -3.70 5.99 -14.76
C GLU A 165 -2.77 6.53 -13.67
N THR A 166 -3.36 7.15 -12.66
CA THR A 166 -2.65 7.58 -11.46
C THR A 166 -2.72 6.50 -10.39
N MET A 167 -1.58 6.12 -9.86
CA MET A 167 -1.46 5.25 -8.69
C MET A 167 -1.16 6.10 -7.45
N ARG A 168 -2.02 6.05 -6.45
CA ARG A 168 -1.78 6.60 -5.12
C ARG A 168 -0.97 5.62 -4.29
N VAL A 169 0.00 6.13 -3.56
CA VAL A 169 0.84 5.34 -2.66
C VAL A 169 0.86 5.98 -1.28
N THR A 170 0.58 5.18 -0.27
CA THR A 170 0.75 5.57 1.14
C THR A 170 1.73 4.61 1.80
N GLN A 171 2.77 5.15 2.38
CA GLN A 171 3.74 4.43 3.19
C GLN A 171 3.53 4.77 4.66
N TYR A 172 3.28 3.76 5.48
CA TYR A 172 3.19 3.87 6.93
C TYR A 172 4.47 3.31 7.53
N HIS A 173 5.26 4.16 8.15
CA HIS A 173 6.46 3.78 8.88
C HIS A 173 6.09 3.70 10.36
N VAL A 174 6.04 2.49 10.89
CA VAL A 174 5.67 2.22 12.30
C VAL A 174 6.92 1.75 13.05
N PRO A 175 7.59 2.59 13.84
CA PRO A 175 8.72 2.19 14.65
C PRO A 175 8.33 1.15 15.72
N LEU A 176 9.12 0.08 15.81
CA LEU A 176 8.90 -1.06 16.72
C LEU A 176 10.15 -1.38 17.53
N GLY A 177 10.98 -0.41 17.84
CA GLY A 177 12.28 -0.57 18.48
C GLY A 177 13.40 -0.76 17.46
N ALA A 178 14.07 -1.90 17.47
CA ALA A 178 15.19 -2.20 16.57
C ALA A 178 14.77 -2.39 15.10
N GLU A 179 13.49 -2.37 14.79
CA GLU A 179 12.95 -2.44 13.43
C GLU A 179 11.79 -1.46 13.28
N LYS A 180 11.49 -1.05 12.06
CA LYS A 180 10.21 -0.44 11.68
C LYS A 180 9.40 -1.37 10.79
N ALA A 181 8.10 -1.43 11.01
CA ALA A 181 7.21 -1.98 9.99
C ALA A 181 6.95 -0.90 8.94
N LEU A 182 7.28 -1.20 7.69
CA LEU A 182 6.90 -0.41 6.52
C LEU A 182 5.71 -1.09 5.85
N ILE A 183 4.55 -0.45 5.97
CA ILE A 183 3.32 -0.89 5.31
C ILE A 183 3.10 0.04 4.12
N THR A 184 3.08 -0.51 2.91
CA THR A 184 2.82 0.25 1.68
C THR A 184 1.48 -0.16 1.12
N LEU A 185 0.56 0.79 1.03
CA LEU A 185 -0.69 0.66 0.30
C LEU A 185 -0.57 1.42 -1.01
N SER A 186 -0.89 0.77 -2.12
CA SER A 186 -0.92 1.39 -3.44
C SER A 186 -2.21 1.03 -4.14
N TYR A 187 -2.88 2.00 -4.76
CA TYR A 187 -4.11 1.77 -5.50
C TYR A 187 -4.25 2.70 -6.70
N ILE A 188 -5.01 2.28 -7.70
CA ILE A 188 -5.34 3.11 -8.86
C ILE A 188 -6.49 4.05 -8.50
N GLU A 189 -6.28 5.37 -8.62
CA GLU A 189 -7.21 6.41 -8.16
C GLU A 189 -8.62 6.32 -8.80
N SER A 190 -8.70 5.80 -10.01
CA SER A 190 -9.98 5.63 -10.72
C SER A 190 -10.73 4.35 -10.36
N ASP A 191 -10.22 3.56 -9.40
CA ASP A 191 -10.88 2.33 -8.97
C ASP A 191 -11.98 2.64 -7.96
N PRO A 192 -13.25 2.30 -8.24
CA PRO A 192 -14.35 2.52 -7.30
C PRO A 192 -14.29 1.62 -6.06
N GLN A 193 -13.38 0.61 -6.04
CA GLN A 193 -13.17 -0.30 -4.90
C GLN A 193 -11.96 0.09 -4.04
N ALA A 194 -11.24 1.14 -4.39
CA ALA A 194 -10.01 1.58 -3.71
C ALA A 194 -10.30 2.46 -2.47
#